data_51c53c82b2cbac19feed1aaae9ac33ff
#
_entry.id   51c53c82b2cbac19feed1aaae9ac33ff
#
_cell.length_a   1.000
_cell.length_b   1.000
_cell.length_c   1.000
_cell.angle_alpha   90.00
_cell.angle_beta   90.00
_cell.angle_gamma   90.00
#
_symmetry.space_group_name_H-M   'P 1'
#
loop_
_entity.id
_entity.type
_entity.pdbx_description
1 polymer ?
#
loop_
_entity_poly.entity_id
_entity_poly.type
_entity_poly.pdbx_seq_one_letter_code
_entity_poly.pdbx_strand_id
1 'polypeptide(L)'
;MQTGNLNGWSMPAEHLGQSIPATGTTTFRHNYPPVTFGAIAGRELGTVFVDPVRKTPMHDWHVAHGAGFEDVGQWKRPWYYPKGGETIESAVRRECLATRKSIGLLDASTLGKIEVRGRDSAEFLNRIYTNAWSKLEINRCRYGLMLGEDGMVMDDVVSSRLGDNHYYMTPTTGRAAPVLGWLYRWPQR
;
A
#
# COMPACT_ATOMS: atom_id res chain seq x y z
N MET A 1 5.94 -10.00 -25.82
CA MET A 1 7.01 -10.30 -24.87
C MET A 1 6.75 -9.51 -23.63
N GLN A 2 6.45 -10.18 -22.56
CA GLN A 2 6.49 -9.51 -21.29
C GLN A 2 7.93 -9.28 -20.93
N THR A 3 8.20 -8.15 -20.52
CA THR A 3 9.53 -7.83 -20.10
C THR A 3 9.71 -8.16 -18.65
N GLY A 4 10.91 -8.24 -18.25
CA GLY A 4 11.25 -8.44 -16.86
C GLY A 4 10.57 -7.44 -16.00
N ASN A 5 10.30 -7.88 -14.83
CA ASN A 5 9.59 -7.03 -13.95
C ASN A 5 10.47 -6.02 -13.30
N LEU A 6 10.55 -4.99 -13.97
CA LEU A 6 11.02 -3.77 -13.38
C LEU A 6 9.78 -3.00 -12.99
N ASN A 7 9.28 -3.23 -11.83
CA ASN A 7 8.15 -2.46 -11.35
C ASN A 7 6.87 -2.53 -12.17
N GLY A 8 6.62 -3.55 -12.82
CA GLY A 8 5.51 -3.64 -13.72
C GLY A 8 5.93 -4.20 -15.05
N TRP A 9 7.16 -4.14 -15.29
CA TRP A 9 7.75 -4.91 -16.30
C TRP A 9 8.03 -6.28 -15.80
N SER A 10 7.54 -7.22 -16.43
CA SER A 10 7.85 -8.55 -16.09
C SER A 10 8.53 -9.18 -17.23
N MET A 11 9.69 -9.63 -16.97
CA MET A 11 10.20 -10.75 -17.75
C MET A 11 9.26 -11.91 -17.47
N PRO A 12 8.76 -12.60 -18.46
CA PRO A 12 8.00 -13.81 -18.22
C PRO A 12 8.76 -14.73 -17.29
N ALA A 13 8.09 -15.26 -16.33
CA ALA A 13 8.70 -16.14 -15.34
C ALA A 13 9.44 -17.31 -15.99
N GLU A 14 8.90 -17.80 -17.08
CA GLU A 14 9.45 -18.90 -17.85
C GLU A 14 10.84 -18.59 -18.39
N HIS A 15 11.09 -17.35 -18.75
CA HIS A 15 12.39 -16.92 -19.24
C HIS A 15 13.43 -16.82 -18.14
N LEU A 16 12.99 -16.70 -16.90
CA LEU A 16 13.85 -16.66 -15.73
C LEU A 16 13.92 -17.98 -14.99
N GLY A 17 13.23 -19.01 -15.49
CA GLY A 17 13.09 -20.28 -14.79
C GLY A 17 12.36 -20.18 -13.46
N GLN A 18 11.50 -19.19 -13.31
CA GLN A 18 10.77 -18.89 -12.10
C GLN A 18 9.27 -18.89 -12.35
N SER A 19 8.49 -19.05 -11.31
CA SER A 19 7.06 -18.88 -11.41
C SER A 19 6.69 -17.41 -11.58
N ILE A 20 5.58 -17.15 -12.21
CA ILE A 20 5.05 -15.79 -12.40
C ILE A 20 5.00 -14.97 -11.11
N PRO A 21 4.57 -15.51 -9.96
CA PRO A 21 4.65 -14.78 -8.70
C PRO A 21 6.05 -14.38 -8.28
N ALA A 22 7.05 -15.18 -8.63
CA ALA A 22 8.44 -14.89 -8.27
C ALA A 22 9.03 -13.74 -9.09
N THR A 23 8.55 -13.53 -10.28
CA THR A 23 8.91 -12.34 -11.05
C THR A 23 8.22 -11.08 -10.54
N GLY A 24 7.45 -11.26 -9.51
CA GLY A 24 6.91 -10.22 -8.66
C GLY A 24 5.80 -9.47 -9.31
N THR A 25 5.97 -8.75 -10.26
CA THR A 25 4.95 -7.93 -10.73
C THR A 25 4.62 -8.21 -12.11
N THR A 26 4.29 -9.35 -12.29
CA THR A 26 3.47 -9.67 -13.41
C THR A 26 2.18 -8.93 -13.37
N THR A 27 1.81 -8.48 -12.20
CA THR A 27 0.65 -7.62 -12.06
C THR A 27 0.91 -6.30 -12.72
N PHE A 28 0.11 -6.00 -13.68
CA PHE A 28 0.14 -4.72 -14.36
C PHE A 28 -0.16 -3.59 -13.37
N ARG A 29 0.71 -2.61 -13.36
CA ARG A 29 0.52 -1.42 -12.54
C ARG A 29 -0.11 -0.34 -13.37
N HIS A 30 -1.40 -0.20 -13.29
CA HIS A 30 -2.16 0.72 -14.11
C HIS A 30 -1.71 2.17 -14.06
N ASN A 31 -1.20 2.61 -12.96
CA ASN A 31 -0.81 4.00 -12.78
C ASN A 31 0.70 4.18 -12.80
N TYR A 32 1.37 3.29 -13.48
CA TYR A 32 2.80 3.37 -13.60
C TYR A 32 3.16 4.49 -14.57
N PRO A 33 3.95 5.46 -14.19
CA PRO A 33 4.38 6.50 -15.12
C PRO A 33 5.21 5.87 -16.23
N PRO A 34 5.09 6.35 -17.46
CA PRO A 34 5.99 5.94 -18.54
C PRO A 34 7.43 6.23 -18.15
N VAL A 35 8.29 5.25 -18.31
CA VAL A 35 9.71 5.38 -18.03
C VAL A 35 10.47 5.04 -19.29
N THR A 36 11.37 5.91 -19.70
CA THR A 36 12.20 5.70 -20.87
C THR A 36 13.28 4.65 -20.60
N PHE A 37 13.76 4.01 -21.62
CA PHE A 37 14.94 3.14 -21.51
C PHE A 37 16.16 3.90 -21.02
N GLY A 38 16.29 5.18 -21.34
CA GLY A 38 17.34 6.04 -20.84
C GLY A 38 17.32 6.17 -19.33
N ALA A 39 16.12 6.30 -18.74
CA ALA A 39 15.94 6.37 -17.30
C ALA A 39 16.17 5.03 -16.60
N ILE A 40 15.91 3.90 -17.28
CA ILE A 40 16.03 2.56 -16.67
C ILE A 40 17.45 2.01 -16.78
N ALA A 41 18.10 2.19 -17.91
CA ALA A 41 19.35 1.51 -18.22
C ALA A 41 20.38 2.38 -18.97
N GLY A 42 20.12 3.66 -19.10
CA GLY A 42 20.93 4.57 -19.90
C GLY A 42 21.55 5.72 -19.11
N ARG A 43 21.82 6.78 -19.82
CA ARG A 43 22.48 7.98 -19.28
C ARG A 43 21.64 8.76 -18.27
N GLU A 44 20.34 8.56 -18.29
CA GLU A 44 19.40 9.22 -17.39
C GLU A 44 19.29 8.52 -16.03
N LEU A 45 20.14 7.51 -15.79
CA LEU A 45 20.21 6.85 -14.50
C LEU A 45 20.58 7.85 -13.42
N GLY A 46 19.58 8.22 -12.66
CA GLY A 46 19.72 8.99 -11.43
C GLY A 46 19.48 8.11 -10.23
N THR A 47 19.42 8.74 -9.08
CA THR A 47 19.04 8.07 -7.81
C THR A 47 17.57 7.70 -7.77
N VAL A 48 16.75 8.27 -8.65
CA VAL A 48 15.30 8.02 -8.71
C VAL A 48 14.93 7.67 -10.14
N PHE A 49 14.58 6.41 -10.36
CA PHE A 49 14.14 5.93 -11.68
C PHE A 49 12.74 6.36 -12.06
N VAL A 50 11.90 6.55 -11.07
CA VAL A 50 10.49 6.86 -11.24
C VAL A 50 10.07 7.81 -10.15
N ASP A 51 9.65 8.98 -10.52
CA ASP A 51 9.04 9.92 -9.59
C ASP A 51 7.55 9.55 -9.44
N PRO A 52 7.09 9.18 -8.24
CA PRO A 52 5.71 8.81 -8.02
C PRO A 52 4.76 9.97 -8.35
N VAL A 53 3.72 9.65 -9.11
CA VAL A 53 2.76 10.66 -9.58
C VAL A 53 1.62 10.91 -8.60
N ARG A 54 1.37 9.99 -7.68
CA ARG A 54 0.28 10.12 -6.72
C ARG A 54 0.71 10.95 -5.52
N LYS A 55 -0.07 11.97 -5.26
CA LYS A 55 0.12 12.89 -4.14
C LYS A 55 -1.10 12.84 -3.23
N THR A 56 -0.87 13.00 -1.93
CA THR A 56 -1.98 13.11 -0.98
C THR A 56 -2.71 14.44 -1.16
N PRO A 57 -3.95 14.56 -0.71
CA PRO A 57 -4.66 15.85 -0.74
C PRO A 57 -3.94 16.98 0.02
N MET A 58 -3.09 16.61 0.98
CA MET A 58 -2.29 17.55 1.77
C MET A 58 -0.87 17.74 1.26
N HIS A 59 -0.54 17.25 0.07
CA HIS A 59 0.83 17.25 -0.44
C HIS A 59 1.49 18.64 -0.40
N ASP A 60 0.80 19.65 -0.89
CA ASP A 60 1.36 21.01 -0.95
C ASP A 60 1.58 21.59 0.45
N TRP A 61 0.72 21.24 1.39
CA TRP A 61 0.92 21.59 2.80
C TRP A 61 2.18 20.94 3.36
N HIS A 62 2.40 19.66 3.08
CA HIS A 62 3.61 18.95 3.50
C HIS A 62 4.87 19.56 2.92
N VAL A 63 4.84 19.90 1.63
CA VAL A 63 5.96 20.61 0.96
C VAL A 63 6.24 21.95 1.63
N ALA A 64 5.20 22.76 1.84
CA ALA A 64 5.33 24.06 2.47
C ALA A 64 5.89 24.00 3.91
N HIS A 65 5.71 22.86 4.59
CA HIS A 65 6.23 22.62 5.95
C HIS A 65 7.55 21.83 5.96
N GLY A 66 8.19 21.68 4.81
CA GLY A 66 9.53 21.08 4.71
C GLY A 66 9.56 19.58 4.95
N ALA A 67 8.49 18.86 4.65
CA ALA A 67 8.47 17.40 4.79
C ALA A 67 9.53 16.73 3.90
N GLY A 68 10.21 15.75 4.43
CA GLY A 68 10.89 14.73 3.66
C GLY A 68 9.87 13.70 3.17
N PHE A 69 10.04 13.20 1.95
CA PHE A 69 9.12 12.24 1.35
C PHE A 69 9.80 10.91 1.11
N GLU A 70 9.00 9.85 1.12
CA GLU A 70 9.36 8.52 0.66
C GLU A 70 8.43 8.06 -0.45
N ASP A 71 8.95 7.21 -1.33
CA ASP A 71 8.21 6.62 -2.42
C ASP A 71 7.62 5.28 -1.98
N VAL A 72 6.29 5.20 -1.89
CA VAL A 72 5.59 3.98 -1.52
C VAL A 72 4.66 3.56 -2.64
N GLY A 73 5.09 2.59 -3.43
CA GLY A 73 4.41 2.24 -4.67
C GLY A 73 4.44 3.44 -5.62
N GLN A 74 3.27 3.99 -5.89
CA GLN A 74 3.13 5.17 -6.76
C GLN A 74 2.82 6.46 -5.99
N TRP A 75 2.91 6.40 -4.70
CA TRP A 75 2.62 7.52 -3.84
C TRP A 75 3.89 8.19 -3.37
N LYS A 76 3.88 9.51 -3.39
CA LYS A 76 4.80 10.36 -2.66
C LYS A 76 4.22 10.58 -1.27
N ARG A 77 4.74 9.84 -0.30
CA ARG A 77 4.22 9.87 1.08
C ARG A 77 5.09 10.77 1.95
N PRO A 78 4.51 11.71 2.73
CA PRO A 78 5.28 12.43 3.74
C PRO A 78 5.83 11.45 4.77
N TRP A 79 7.11 11.61 5.09
CA TRP A 79 7.82 10.68 5.95
C TRP A 79 8.19 11.30 7.30
N TYR A 80 8.86 12.43 7.26
CA TYR A 80 9.30 13.15 8.45
C TYR A 80 9.46 14.64 8.14
N TYR A 81 9.62 15.44 9.21
CA TYR A 81 9.79 16.91 9.08
C TYR A 81 11.10 17.33 9.73
N PRO A 82 12.20 17.41 8.99
CA PRO A 82 13.48 17.79 9.55
C PRO A 82 13.45 19.26 10.00
N LYS A 83 14.09 19.54 11.12
CA LYS A 83 14.45 20.88 11.55
C LYS A 83 15.93 21.11 11.29
N GLY A 84 16.33 22.33 11.01
CA GLY A 84 17.64 22.67 10.47
C GLY A 84 18.79 21.82 11.03
N GLY A 85 19.47 21.10 10.14
CA GLY A 85 20.61 20.25 10.47
C GLY A 85 20.31 18.87 11.10
N GLU A 86 19.03 18.50 11.26
CA GLU A 86 18.69 17.16 11.79
C GLU A 86 18.95 16.05 10.78
N THR A 87 19.47 14.93 11.27
CA THR A 87 19.44 13.67 10.54
C THR A 87 18.04 13.04 10.60
N ILE A 88 17.78 12.05 9.74
CA ILE A 88 16.51 11.31 9.76
C ILE A 88 16.25 10.72 11.14
N GLU A 89 17.26 10.07 11.75
CA GLU A 89 17.10 9.43 13.06
C GLU A 89 16.74 10.45 14.16
N SER A 90 17.39 11.61 14.14
CA SER A 90 17.11 12.65 15.13
C SER A 90 15.72 13.26 14.96
N ALA A 91 15.31 13.49 13.72
CA ALA A 91 13.98 14.00 13.41
C ALA A 91 12.88 13.01 13.82
N VAL A 92 13.02 11.74 13.44
CA VAL A 92 12.09 10.66 13.80
C VAL A 92 11.99 10.50 15.31
N ARG A 93 13.14 10.49 16.02
CA ARG A 93 13.15 10.39 17.48
C ARG A 93 12.41 11.55 18.13
N ARG A 94 12.64 12.77 17.64
CA ARG A 94 11.92 13.97 18.14
C ARG A 94 10.43 13.89 17.91
N GLU A 95 9.99 13.47 16.73
CA GLU A 95 8.57 13.37 16.38
C GLU A 95 7.87 12.26 17.19
N CYS A 96 8.50 11.11 17.34
CA CYS A 96 8.00 10.05 18.20
C CYS A 96 7.85 10.49 19.66
N LEU A 97 8.84 11.19 20.19
CA LEU A 97 8.78 11.71 21.56
C LEU A 97 7.70 12.78 21.72
N ALA A 98 7.53 13.66 20.73
CA ALA A 98 6.49 14.68 20.74
C ALA A 98 5.11 14.04 20.74
N THR A 99 4.88 13.05 19.90
CA THR A 99 3.61 12.30 19.82
C THR A 99 3.28 11.60 21.14
N ARG A 100 4.29 11.04 21.83
CA ARG A 100 4.09 10.38 23.13
C ARG A 100 3.79 11.36 24.28
N LYS A 101 4.31 12.58 24.19
CA LYS A 101 4.14 13.61 25.23
C LYS A 101 2.93 14.50 24.99
N SER A 102 2.44 14.55 23.78
CA SER A 102 1.35 15.43 23.37
C SER A 102 0.48 14.71 22.33
N ILE A 103 0.23 15.35 21.19
CA ILE A 103 -0.59 14.82 20.10
C ILE A 103 0.23 14.74 18.81
N GLY A 104 -0.02 13.70 18.02
CA GLY A 104 0.53 13.55 16.67
C GLY A 104 -0.56 13.57 15.63
N LEU A 105 -0.23 14.08 14.44
CA LEU A 105 -1.07 14.03 13.24
C LEU A 105 -0.33 13.23 12.16
N LEU A 106 -1.04 12.27 11.57
CA LEU A 106 -0.52 11.43 10.51
C LEU A 106 -1.41 11.55 9.27
N ASP A 107 -0.81 11.84 8.11
CA ASP A 107 -1.51 11.74 6.83
C ASP A 107 -1.51 10.27 6.35
N ALA A 108 -2.63 9.59 6.58
CA ALA A 108 -2.86 8.21 6.17
C ALA A 108 -3.54 8.08 4.80
N SER A 109 -3.57 9.15 4.01
CA SER A 109 -4.29 9.17 2.73
C SER A 109 -3.72 8.22 1.68
N THR A 110 -2.51 7.72 1.87
CA THR A 110 -1.90 6.77 0.92
C THR A 110 -2.37 5.33 1.10
N LEU A 111 -2.95 4.97 2.24
CA LEU A 111 -3.52 3.65 2.46
C LEU A 111 -4.60 3.32 1.42
N GLY A 112 -4.79 2.07 1.09
CA GLY A 112 -5.90 1.63 0.27
C GLY A 112 -7.25 1.92 0.94
N LYS A 113 -8.30 2.05 0.14
CA LYS A 113 -9.68 2.19 0.60
C LYS A 113 -10.53 1.22 -0.18
N ILE A 114 -11.08 0.23 0.51
CA ILE A 114 -11.92 -0.81 -0.07
C ILE A 114 -13.19 -0.89 0.76
N GLU A 115 -14.33 -0.79 0.10
CA GLU A 115 -15.61 -1.07 0.72
C GLU A 115 -16.09 -2.47 0.33
N VAL A 116 -16.54 -3.22 1.33
CA VAL A 116 -17.21 -4.50 1.14
C VAL A 116 -18.63 -4.35 1.63
N ARG A 117 -19.58 -4.49 0.71
CA ARG A 117 -21.00 -4.34 0.98
C ARG A 117 -21.77 -5.57 0.52
N GLY A 118 -22.74 -5.97 1.29
CA GLY A 118 -23.63 -7.06 0.94
C GLY A 118 -23.96 -7.93 2.14
N ARG A 119 -25.03 -8.67 2.01
CA ARG A 119 -25.57 -9.55 3.05
C ARG A 119 -24.52 -10.52 3.60
N ASP A 120 -23.66 -11.00 2.74
CA ASP A 120 -22.67 -12.02 3.07
C ASP A 120 -21.27 -11.42 3.36
N SER A 121 -21.18 -10.08 3.49
CA SER A 121 -19.91 -9.37 3.65
C SER A 121 -19.10 -9.84 4.86
N ALA A 122 -19.75 -10.10 5.99
CA ALA A 122 -19.08 -10.58 7.20
C ALA A 122 -18.50 -11.99 6.99
N GLU A 123 -19.27 -12.88 6.42
CA GLU A 123 -18.86 -14.26 6.12
C GLU A 123 -17.74 -14.25 5.06
N PHE A 124 -17.86 -13.45 4.03
CA PHE A 124 -16.83 -13.28 3.03
C PHE A 124 -15.50 -12.87 3.65
N LEU A 125 -15.51 -11.85 4.53
CA LEU A 125 -14.31 -11.42 5.21
C LEU A 125 -13.75 -12.45 6.18
N ASN A 126 -14.59 -13.24 6.84
CA ASN A 126 -14.15 -14.37 7.68
C ASN A 126 -13.35 -15.43 6.91
N ARG A 127 -13.65 -15.61 5.61
CA ARG A 127 -12.94 -16.59 4.76
C ARG A 127 -11.62 -16.04 4.24
N ILE A 128 -11.50 -14.73 4.11
CA ILE A 128 -10.33 -14.09 3.50
C ILE A 128 -9.28 -13.74 4.56
N TYR A 129 -9.72 -13.34 5.73
CA TYR A 129 -8.84 -12.87 6.80
C TYR A 129 -8.82 -13.83 7.98
N THR A 130 -7.76 -13.75 8.76
CA THR A 130 -7.56 -14.62 9.94
C THR A 130 -8.46 -14.29 11.13
N ASN A 131 -9.24 -13.22 11.07
CA ASN A 131 -10.03 -12.72 12.17
C ASN A 131 -11.53 -12.98 11.97
N ALA A 132 -12.27 -13.01 13.09
CA ALA A 132 -13.72 -13.22 13.08
C ALA A 132 -14.47 -11.88 12.88
N TRP A 133 -14.70 -11.52 11.64
CA TRP A 133 -15.36 -10.27 11.26
C TRP A 133 -16.85 -10.24 11.60
N SER A 134 -17.50 -11.38 11.56
CA SER A 134 -18.90 -11.51 11.97
C SER A 134 -19.14 -11.12 13.44
N LYS A 135 -18.12 -11.25 14.28
CA LYS A 135 -18.15 -10.85 15.70
C LYS A 135 -17.71 -9.40 15.94
N LEU A 136 -17.39 -8.66 14.91
CA LEU A 136 -17.04 -7.25 15.03
C LEU A 136 -18.33 -6.43 15.17
N GLU A 137 -18.44 -5.65 16.22
CA GLU A 137 -19.59 -4.77 16.44
C GLU A 137 -19.59 -3.59 15.46
N ILE A 138 -20.76 -3.04 15.18
CA ILE A 138 -20.89 -1.83 14.35
C ILE A 138 -20.15 -0.66 15.04
N ASN A 139 -19.55 0.20 14.27
CA ASN A 139 -18.68 1.30 14.70
C ASN A 139 -17.42 0.86 15.46
N ARG A 140 -17.00 -0.39 15.28
CA ARG A 140 -15.72 -0.89 15.76
C ARG A 140 -14.78 -1.21 14.62
N CYS A 141 -13.50 -1.14 14.91
CA CYS A 141 -12.42 -1.51 14.00
C CYS A 141 -11.72 -2.77 14.51
N ARG A 142 -11.14 -3.49 13.59
CA ARG A 142 -10.29 -4.65 13.89
C ARG A 142 -9.13 -4.71 12.92
N TYR A 143 -7.95 -4.96 13.46
CA TYR A 143 -6.78 -5.31 12.69
C TYR A 143 -6.84 -6.78 12.27
N GLY A 144 -6.44 -7.09 11.06
CA GLY A 144 -6.44 -8.45 10.54
C GLY A 144 -5.35 -8.69 9.52
N LEU A 145 -5.01 -9.97 9.36
CA LEU A 145 -4.04 -10.42 8.39
C LEU A 145 -4.73 -11.17 7.26
N MET A 146 -4.34 -10.85 6.04
CA MET A 146 -4.70 -11.61 4.84
C MET A 146 -3.55 -12.55 4.51
N LEU A 147 -3.87 -13.83 4.35
CA LEU A 147 -2.91 -14.86 4.00
C LEU A 147 -3.14 -15.33 2.56
N GLY A 148 -2.07 -15.72 1.90
CA GLY A 148 -2.12 -16.48 0.67
C GLY A 148 -2.51 -17.94 0.93
N GLU A 149 -2.72 -18.69 -0.14
CA GLU A 149 -3.01 -20.13 -0.06
C GLU A 149 -1.83 -20.94 0.51
N ASP A 150 -0.64 -20.37 0.47
CA ASP A 150 0.59 -20.88 1.06
C ASP A 150 0.76 -20.54 2.56
N GLY A 151 -0.20 -19.83 3.14
CA GLY A 151 -0.16 -19.35 4.52
C GLY A 151 0.74 -18.15 4.76
N MET A 152 1.37 -17.61 3.73
CA MET A 152 2.20 -16.41 3.86
C MET A 152 1.35 -15.14 3.92
N VAL A 153 1.83 -14.16 4.69
CA VAL A 153 1.13 -12.88 4.84
C VAL A 153 1.16 -12.10 3.52
N MET A 154 0.00 -11.85 2.97
CA MET A 154 -0.18 -11.02 1.79
C MET A 154 -0.31 -9.55 2.13
N ASP A 155 -1.09 -9.23 3.15
CA ASP A 155 -1.32 -7.87 3.61
C ASP A 155 -1.85 -7.85 5.04
N ASP A 156 -1.75 -6.70 5.65
CA ASP A 156 -2.40 -6.38 6.91
C ASP A 156 -3.41 -5.25 6.70
N VAL A 157 -4.47 -5.25 7.46
CA VAL A 157 -5.56 -4.32 7.25
C VAL A 157 -6.22 -3.91 8.55
N VAL A 158 -6.66 -2.67 8.60
CA VAL A 158 -7.67 -2.26 9.58
C VAL A 158 -9.01 -2.24 8.86
N SER A 159 -9.96 -3.00 9.37
CA SER A 159 -11.32 -3.01 8.86
C SER A 159 -12.27 -2.44 9.90
N SER A 160 -13.13 -1.53 9.46
CA SER A 160 -14.17 -0.89 10.27
C SER A 160 -15.53 -1.41 9.82
N ARG A 161 -16.36 -1.84 10.77
CA ARG A 161 -17.75 -2.18 10.47
C ARG A 161 -18.61 -0.93 10.61
N LEU A 162 -19.10 -0.44 9.48
CA LEU A 162 -19.93 0.78 9.42
C LEU A 162 -21.43 0.49 9.51
N GLY A 163 -21.84 -0.74 9.28
CA GLY A 163 -23.22 -1.18 9.33
C GLY A 163 -23.33 -2.70 9.29
N ASP A 164 -24.54 -3.23 9.32
CA ASP A 164 -24.77 -4.68 9.34
C ASP A 164 -24.06 -5.40 8.19
N ASN A 165 -24.16 -4.82 7.01
CA ASN A 165 -23.64 -5.39 5.77
C ASN A 165 -22.62 -4.46 5.08
N HIS A 166 -21.88 -3.68 5.87
CA HIS A 166 -20.95 -2.69 5.34
C HIS A 166 -19.65 -2.65 6.15
N TYR A 167 -18.56 -2.95 5.47
CA TYR A 167 -17.20 -2.87 5.99
C TYR A 167 -16.37 -1.91 5.14
N TYR A 168 -15.52 -1.15 5.81
CA TYR A 168 -14.54 -0.27 5.20
C TYR A 168 -13.14 -0.72 5.61
N MET A 169 -12.29 -0.96 4.64
CA MET A 169 -10.98 -1.57 4.83
C MET A 169 -9.88 -0.63 4.36
N THR A 170 -8.79 -0.60 5.10
CA THR A 170 -7.61 0.20 4.78
C THR A 170 -6.38 -0.69 4.64
N PRO A 171 -6.22 -1.39 3.49
CA PRO A 171 -5.01 -2.16 3.22
C PRO A 171 -3.79 -1.27 3.05
N THR A 172 -2.60 -1.87 3.16
CA THR A 172 -1.35 -1.14 3.04
C THR A 172 -1.22 -0.44 1.68
N THR A 173 -0.52 0.69 1.67
CA THR A 173 -0.38 1.56 0.48
C THR A 173 0.07 0.79 -0.76
N GLY A 174 1.11 -0.01 -0.63
CA GLY A 174 1.69 -0.76 -1.76
C GLY A 174 0.90 -2.00 -2.15
N ARG A 175 -0.03 -2.45 -1.31
CA ARG A 175 -0.78 -3.70 -1.50
C ARG A 175 -2.25 -3.51 -1.87
N ALA A 176 -2.75 -2.28 -1.92
CA ALA A 176 -4.17 -2.02 -2.18
C ALA A 176 -4.72 -2.69 -3.45
N ALA A 177 -3.98 -2.61 -4.56
CA ALA A 177 -4.41 -3.23 -5.81
C ALA A 177 -4.32 -4.78 -5.79
N PRO A 178 -3.24 -5.41 -5.31
CA PRO A 178 -3.20 -6.87 -5.09
C PRO A 178 -4.31 -7.37 -4.17
N VAL A 179 -4.59 -6.68 -3.07
CA VAL A 179 -5.67 -7.04 -2.15
C VAL A 179 -7.01 -7.01 -2.86
N LEU A 180 -7.31 -5.94 -3.60
CA LEU A 180 -8.55 -5.84 -4.36
C LEU A 180 -8.66 -6.98 -5.39
N GLY A 181 -7.58 -7.25 -6.13
CA GLY A 181 -7.54 -8.36 -7.08
C GLY A 181 -7.77 -9.72 -6.42
N TRP A 182 -7.24 -9.92 -5.21
CA TRP A 182 -7.47 -11.14 -4.43
C TRP A 182 -8.93 -11.25 -4.01
N LEU A 183 -9.52 -10.18 -3.51
CA LEU A 183 -10.93 -10.16 -3.13
C LEU A 183 -11.85 -10.50 -4.31
N TYR A 184 -11.56 -10.05 -5.51
CA TYR A 184 -12.34 -10.35 -6.71
C TYR A 184 -12.28 -11.82 -7.17
N ARG A 185 -11.28 -12.56 -6.78
CA ARG A 185 -11.18 -13.98 -7.15
C ARG A 185 -12.19 -14.87 -6.42
N TRP A 186 -12.54 -14.52 -5.20
CA TRP A 186 -13.35 -15.37 -4.34
C TRP A 186 -14.85 -15.42 -4.66
N PRO A 187 -15.51 -14.31 -5.07
CA PRO A 187 -16.93 -14.38 -5.44
C PRO A 187 -17.21 -15.16 -6.72
N GLN A 188 -16.17 -15.47 -7.49
CA GLN A 188 -16.29 -16.21 -8.75
C GLN A 188 -16.18 -17.73 -8.57
N ARG A 189 -15.96 -18.20 -7.36
CA ARG A 189 -15.90 -19.61 -6.97
C ARG A 189 -17.13 -19.95 -6.11
#